data_8c2638596f6fc9493705e07c538464f6
#
_entry.id   8c2638596f6fc9493705e07c538464f6
#
_cell.length_a   1.000
_cell.length_b   1.000
_cell.length_c   1.000
_cell.angle_alpha   90.00
_cell.angle_beta   90.00
_cell.angle_gamma   90.00
#
_symmetry.space_group_name_H-M   'P 1'
#
loop_
_entity.id
_entity.type
_entity.pdbx_description
1 polymer ?
#
loop_
_entity_poly.entity_id
_entity_poly.type
_entity_poly.pdbx_seq_one_letter_code
_entity_poly.pdbx_strand_id
1 'polypeptide(L)'
;MYSGPNLDKWEVKIISPAKKMDFVVTMLKQVVLGLQKIHGLGFTHGDLKTANVCARESSNGSYKFTLIDLGMSSKIARLGDSHATKELRGNLMFASIDHITRKRASQLDDLYSLLCVAYYFAIGSLPWIDCIEGLHKKQKRAYNCIQVNYY
;
A
#
# COMPACT_ATOMS: atom_id res chain seq x y z
N MET A 1 7.49 -20.75 2.29
CA MET A 1 7.24 -20.76 0.83
C MET A 1 7.74 -19.44 0.27
N TYR A 2 8.60 -19.43 -0.76
CA TYR A 2 9.14 -18.18 -1.34
C TYR A 2 8.07 -17.44 -2.14
N SER A 3 7.79 -16.18 -1.76
CA SER A 3 6.71 -15.36 -2.35
C SER A 3 7.14 -14.60 -3.61
N GLY A 4 8.43 -14.58 -3.94
CA GLY A 4 9.00 -13.75 -4.99
C GLY A 4 9.43 -12.36 -4.50
N PRO A 5 10.04 -11.54 -5.36
CA PRO A 5 10.36 -10.15 -5.04
C PRO A 5 9.09 -9.30 -4.93
N ASN A 6 9.16 -8.20 -4.18
CA ASN A 6 8.08 -7.22 -4.12
C ASN A 6 8.00 -6.38 -5.42
N LEU A 7 6.90 -5.62 -5.58
CA LEU A 7 6.63 -4.87 -6.80
C LEU A 7 7.67 -3.79 -7.10
N ASP A 8 8.33 -3.23 -6.10
CA ASP A 8 9.39 -2.23 -6.32
C ASP A 8 10.56 -2.78 -7.15
N LYS A 9 10.76 -4.10 -7.09
CA LYS A 9 11.80 -4.81 -7.86
C LYS A 9 11.32 -5.32 -9.22
N TRP A 10 10.00 -5.29 -9.49
CA TRP A 10 9.41 -5.81 -10.72
C TRP A 10 9.28 -4.77 -11.83
N GLU A 11 9.22 -3.48 -11.51
CA GLU A 11 8.99 -2.40 -12.47
C GLU A 11 9.99 -2.41 -13.64
N VAL A 12 11.23 -2.77 -13.36
CA VAL A 12 12.33 -2.82 -14.35
C VAL A 12 12.19 -3.98 -15.35
N LYS A 13 11.41 -5.01 -15.06
CA LYS A 13 11.33 -6.24 -15.87
C LYS A 13 10.22 -6.23 -16.91
N ILE A 14 9.25 -5.33 -16.81
CA ILE A 14 8.09 -5.32 -17.71
C ILE A 14 8.35 -4.34 -18.85
N ILE A 15 8.69 -4.88 -20.01
CA ILE A 15 9.21 -4.12 -21.15
C ILE A 15 8.08 -3.57 -22.04
N SER A 16 6.91 -4.19 -22.12
CA SER A 16 5.83 -3.73 -23.02
C SER A 16 4.60 -3.24 -22.25
N PRO A 17 3.92 -2.17 -22.74
CA PRO A 17 2.69 -1.67 -22.12
C PRO A 17 1.58 -2.71 -21.99
N ALA A 18 1.42 -3.57 -22.98
CA ALA A 18 0.42 -4.64 -22.98
C ALA A 18 0.68 -5.67 -21.88
N LYS A 19 1.92 -6.12 -21.72
CA LYS A 19 2.32 -7.04 -20.64
C LYS A 19 2.16 -6.38 -19.27
N LYS A 20 2.45 -5.09 -19.18
CA LYS A 20 2.28 -4.32 -17.94
C LYS A 20 0.82 -4.27 -17.52
N MET A 21 -0.09 -4.03 -18.46
CA MET A 21 -1.52 -3.99 -18.18
C MET A 21 -2.06 -5.36 -17.75
N ASP A 22 -1.69 -6.44 -18.43
CA ASP A 22 -2.06 -7.81 -18.05
C ASP A 22 -1.55 -8.17 -16.64
N PHE A 23 -0.31 -7.80 -16.34
CA PHE A 23 0.27 -7.94 -15.01
C PHE A 23 -0.55 -7.21 -13.94
N VAL A 24 -0.92 -5.94 -14.18
CA VAL A 24 -1.72 -5.12 -13.24
C VAL A 24 -3.10 -5.72 -13.04
N VAL A 25 -3.78 -6.14 -14.10
CA VAL A 25 -5.12 -6.77 -14.01
C VAL A 25 -5.05 -8.08 -13.24
N THR A 26 -4.02 -8.90 -13.51
CA THR A 26 -3.81 -10.17 -12.79
C THR A 26 -3.50 -9.93 -11.31
N MET A 27 -2.68 -8.92 -11.02
CA MET A 27 -2.40 -8.48 -9.65
C MET A 27 -3.68 -8.08 -8.92
N LEU A 28 -4.49 -7.20 -9.51
CA LEU A 28 -5.74 -6.74 -8.91
C LEU A 28 -6.64 -7.92 -8.54
N LYS A 29 -6.87 -8.84 -9.48
CA LYS A 29 -7.70 -10.02 -9.25
C LYS A 29 -7.22 -10.86 -8.07
N GLN A 30 -5.92 -11.15 -8.00
CA GLN A 30 -5.37 -12.03 -6.98
C GLN A 30 -5.26 -11.34 -5.61
N VAL A 31 -4.88 -10.06 -5.58
CA VAL A 31 -4.75 -9.29 -4.34
C VAL A 31 -6.11 -9.05 -3.69
N VAL A 32 -7.17 -8.76 -4.49
CA VAL A 32 -8.55 -8.67 -3.98
C VAL A 32 -8.97 -9.97 -3.29
N LEU A 33 -8.69 -11.12 -3.88
CA LEU A 33 -8.98 -12.42 -3.25
C LEU A 33 -8.18 -12.61 -1.94
N GLY A 34 -6.96 -12.10 -1.87
CA GLY A 34 -6.16 -12.07 -0.64
C GLY A 34 -6.80 -11.18 0.43
N LEU A 35 -7.21 -9.96 0.05
CA LEU A 35 -7.91 -9.03 0.95
C LEU A 35 -9.24 -9.60 1.44
N GLN A 36 -10.03 -10.24 0.57
CA GLN A 36 -11.29 -10.88 0.98
C GLN A 36 -11.08 -11.90 2.11
N LYS A 37 -9.98 -12.67 2.09
CA LYS A 37 -9.66 -13.61 3.17
C LYS A 37 -9.34 -12.88 4.47
N ILE A 38 -8.54 -11.82 4.42
CA ILE A 38 -8.18 -11.01 5.60
C ILE A 38 -9.44 -10.34 6.18
N HIS A 39 -10.25 -9.72 5.31
CA HIS A 39 -11.50 -9.07 5.68
C HIS A 39 -12.53 -10.06 6.24
N GLY A 40 -12.61 -11.26 5.68
CA GLY A 40 -13.48 -12.33 6.18
C GLY A 40 -13.11 -12.81 7.58
N LEU A 41 -11.85 -12.67 7.99
CA LEU A 41 -11.38 -12.92 9.34
C LEU A 41 -11.62 -11.73 10.30
N GLY A 42 -12.21 -10.63 9.80
CA GLY A 42 -12.50 -9.44 10.60
C GLY A 42 -11.32 -8.47 10.75
N PHE A 43 -10.33 -8.53 9.86
CA PHE A 43 -9.16 -7.65 9.89
C PHE A 43 -9.03 -6.85 8.59
N THR A 44 -8.39 -5.68 8.68
CA THR A 44 -7.85 -4.94 7.53
C THR A 44 -6.37 -5.24 7.37
N HIS A 45 -5.81 -5.04 6.17
CA HIS A 45 -4.37 -5.07 5.95
C HIS A 45 -3.70 -3.83 6.54
N GLY A 46 -4.22 -2.63 6.24
CA GLY A 46 -3.85 -1.36 6.85
C GLY A 46 -2.54 -0.72 6.37
N ASP A 47 -1.74 -1.41 5.53
CA ASP A 47 -0.49 -0.86 4.95
C ASP A 47 -0.22 -1.45 3.55
N LEU A 48 -1.22 -1.37 2.67
CA LEU A 48 -1.07 -1.89 1.32
C LEU A 48 -0.26 -0.90 0.48
N LYS A 49 0.87 -1.38 -0.04
CA LYS A 49 1.84 -0.62 -0.85
C LYS A 49 2.62 -1.57 -1.76
N THR A 50 3.36 -1.05 -2.72
CA THR A 50 4.18 -1.83 -3.67
C THR A 50 5.16 -2.77 -2.97
N ALA A 51 5.78 -2.33 -1.87
CA ALA A 51 6.68 -3.15 -1.06
C ALA A 51 6.01 -4.37 -0.40
N ASN A 52 4.69 -4.33 -0.17
CA ASN A 52 3.92 -5.37 0.52
C ASN A 52 3.15 -6.31 -0.42
N VAL A 53 3.33 -6.16 -1.73
CA VAL A 53 2.83 -7.08 -2.76
C VAL A 53 4.01 -7.75 -3.44
N CYS A 54 4.16 -9.05 -3.27
CA CYS A 54 5.18 -9.85 -3.93
C CYS A 54 4.61 -10.50 -5.19
N ALA A 55 5.45 -10.60 -6.22
CA ALA A 55 5.11 -11.25 -7.46
C ALA A 55 6.12 -12.36 -7.80
N ARG A 56 5.63 -13.48 -8.29
CA ARG A 56 6.44 -14.59 -8.80
C ARG A 56 5.93 -15.01 -10.16
N GLU A 57 6.81 -15.07 -11.12
CA GLU A 57 6.54 -15.64 -12.43
C GLU A 57 6.67 -17.17 -12.37
N SER A 58 5.70 -17.86 -12.93
CA SER A 58 5.69 -19.31 -13.10
C SER A 58 6.35 -19.71 -14.42
N SER A 59 6.74 -20.96 -14.55
CA SER A 59 7.38 -21.50 -15.76
C SER A 59 6.55 -21.35 -17.05
N ASN A 60 5.23 -21.23 -16.92
CA ASN A 60 4.30 -20.99 -18.02
C ASN A 60 4.06 -19.51 -18.33
N GLY A 61 4.84 -18.59 -17.73
CA GLY A 61 4.69 -17.14 -17.91
C GLY A 61 3.55 -16.48 -17.13
N SER A 62 2.78 -17.24 -16.32
CA SER A 62 1.75 -16.65 -15.45
C SER A 62 2.37 -16.05 -14.19
N TYR A 63 1.68 -15.05 -13.60
CA TYR A 63 2.12 -14.40 -12.38
C TYR A 63 1.27 -14.84 -11.18
N LYS A 64 1.95 -15.09 -10.05
CA LYS A 64 1.32 -15.31 -8.76
C LYS A 64 1.67 -14.17 -7.83
N PHE A 65 0.64 -13.52 -7.26
CA PHE A 65 0.78 -12.43 -6.32
C PHE A 65 0.48 -12.89 -4.89
N THR A 66 1.22 -12.33 -3.94
CA THR A 66 1.09 -12.64 -2.51
C THR A 66 1.18 -11.35 -1.71
N LEU A 67 0.19 -11.10 -0.85
CA LEU A 67 0.26 -10.07 0.17
C LEU A 67 1.17 -10.52 1.30
N ILE A 68 1.99 -9.60 1.79
CA ILE A 68 2.90 -9.81 2.91
C ILE A 68 2.79 -8.64 3.89
N ASP A 69 3.32 -8.85 5.10
CA ASP A 69 3.42 -7.83 6.15
C ASP A 69 2.06 -7.37 6.70
N LEU A 70 1.52 -8.16 7.60
CA LEU A 70 0.33 -7.84 8.38
C LEU A 70 0.63 -7.07 9.68
N GLY A 71 1.82 -6.49 9.81
CA GLY A 71 2.23 -5.77 11.02
C GLY A 71 1.38 -4.55 11.36
N MET A 72 0.68 -3.97 10.36
CA MET A 72 -0.25 -2.85 10.54
C MET A 72 -1.73 -3.28 10.52
N SER A 73 -2.00 -4.57 10.45
CA SER A 73 -3.37 -5.10 10.45
C SER A 73 -4.11 -4.71 11.72
N SER A 74 -5.36 -4.34 11.57
CA SER A 74 -6.25 -3.99 12.69
C SER A 74 -7.61 -4.66 12.53
N LYS A 75 -8.30 -4.88 13.66
CA LYS A 75 -9.69 -5.36 13.61
C LYS A 75 -10.58 -4.35 12.91
N ILE A 76 -11.43 -4.85 12.03
CA ILE A 76 -12.49 -4.04 11.42
C ILE A 76 -13.40 -3.57 12.54
N ALA A 77 -13.54 -2.27 12.67
CA ALA A 77 -14.35 -1.73 13.72
C ALA A 77 -15.84 -1.91 13.44
N ARG A 78 -16.58 -2.23 14.47
CA ARG A 78 -18.04 -2.27 14.47
C ARG A 78 -18.62 -0.87 14.68
N LEU A 79 -19.86 -0.69 14.24
CA LEU A 79 -20.60 0.55 14.52
C LEU A 79 -20.64 0.78 16.04
N GLY A 80 -20.13 1.93 16.50
CA GLY A 80 -20.05 2.27 17.93
C GLY A 80 -18.68 2.07 18.59
N ASP A 81 -17.71 1.45 17.92
CA ASP A 81 -16.35 1.34 18.47
C ASP A 81 -15.63 2.69 18.43
N SER A 82 -15.31 3.25 19.60
CA SER A 82 -14.66 4.57 19.76
C SER A 82 -13.14 4.57 19.58
N HIS A 83 -12.55 3.47 19.11
CA HIS A 83 -11.10 3.32 19.09
C HIS A 83 -10.47 3.92 17.81
N ALA A 84 -10.48 5.24 17.68
CA ALA A 84 -9.53 5.92 16.80
C ALA A 84 -8.13 5.76 17.40
N THR A 85 -7.18 5.24 16.64
CA THR A 85 -5.76 5.26 17.05
C THR A 85 -5.28 6.71 17.08
N LYS A 86 -4.49 7.10 18.10
CA LYS A 86 -3.95 8.47 18.21
C LYS A 86 -2.99 8.83 17.08
N GLU A 87 -2.46 7.84 16.39
CA GLU A 87 -1.44 8.00 15.35
C GLU A 87 -1.91 7.39 14.03
N LEU A 88 -1.53 8.05 12.93
CA LEU A 88 -1.67 7.48 11.59
C LEU A 88 -0.73 6.29 11.47
N ARG A 89 -1.28 5.14 11.06
CA ARG A 89 -0.52 3.94 10.74
C ARG A 89 -0.59 3.68 9.25
N GLY A 90 0.50 3.15 8.68
CA GLY A 90 0.59 2.82 7.26
C GLY A 90 1.30 3.88 6.42
N ASN A 91 1.29 3.69 5.11
CA ASN A 91 2.02 4.53 4.15
C ASN A 91 1.12 5.64 3.60
N LEU A 92 1.47 6.91 3.84
CA LEU A 92 0.73 8.09 3.35
C LEU A 92 0.54 8.13 1.82
N MET A 93 1.48 7.57 1.08
CA MET A 93 1.47 7.63 -0.38
C MET A 93 0.28 6.87 -1.00
N PHE A 94 -0.11 5.75 -0.35
CA PHE A 94 -1.18 4.87 -0.81
C PHE A 94 -2.43 4.91 0.07
N ALA A 95 -2.40 5.63 1.21
CA ALA A 95 -3.52 5.71 2.12
C ALA A 95 -4.65 6.57 1.56
N SER A 96 -5.90 6.21 1.88
CA SER A 96 -7.07 7.02 1.58
C SER A 96 -7.12 8.27 2.49
N ILE A 97 -7.82 9.32 2.06
CA ILE A 97 -8.07 10.51 2.88
C ILE A 97 -8.81 10.11 4.17
N ASP A 98 -9.77 9.20 4.08
CA ASP A 98 -10.52 8.70 5.24
C ASP A 98 -9.61 8.00 6.26
N HIS A 99 -8.69 7.14 5.80
CA HIS A 99 -7.69 6.51 6.67
C HIS A 99 -6.80 7.55 7.35
N ILE A 100 -6.31 8.55 6.58
CA ILE A 100 -5.45 9.62 7.10
C ILE A 100 -6.18 10.45 8.16
N THR A 101 -7.43 10.84 7.91
CA THR A 101 -8.20 11.72 8.79
C THR A 101 -8.77 11.02 10.01
N ARG A 102 -9.30 9.82 9.81
CA ARG A 102 -9.91 9.02 10.88
C ARG A 102 -8.89 8.24 11.69
N LYS A 103 -7.65 8.14 11.21
CA LYS A 103 -6.56 7.35 11.81
C LYS A 103 -6.93 5.88 12.04
N ARG A 104 -7.74 5.34 11.16
CA ARG A 104 -8.28 3.99 11.25
C ARG A 104 -8.50 3.43 9.86
N ALA A 105 -7.95 2.24 9.59
CA ALA A 105 -8.16 1.56 8.32
C ALA A 105 -9.50 0.81 8.30
N SER A 106 -10.17 0.88 7.16
CA SER A 106 -11.36 0.09 6.83
C SER A 106 -11.07 -0.85 5.65
N GLN A 107 -12.01 -1.73 5.35
CA GLN A 107 -11.93 -2.57 4.15
C GLN A 107 -11.87 -1.74 2.85
N LEU A 108 -12.59 -0.62 2.81
CA LEU A 108 -12.59 0.29 1.66
C LEU A 108 -11.24 0.99 1.51
N ASP A 109 -10.55 1.30 2.62
CA ASP A 109 -9.21 1.89 2.58
C ASP A 109 -8.18 0.94 2.00
N ASP A 110 -8.27 -0.37 2.30
CA ASP A 110 -7.43 -1.38 1.67
C ASP A 110 -7.68 -1.46 0.16
N LEU A 111 -8.94 -1.41 -0.29
CA LEU A 111 -9.28 -1.40 -1.71
C LEU A 111 -8.80 -0.13 -2.40
N TYR A 112 -8.94 1.04 -1.76
CA TYR A 112 -8.41 2.30 -2.26
C TYR A 112 -6.87 2.23 -2.42
N SER A 113 -6.18 1.73 -1.38
CA SER A 113 -4.73 1.56 -1.43
C SER A 113 -4.30 0.60 -2.56
N LEU A 114 -5.05 -0.47 -2.79
CA LEU A 114 -4.81 -1.39 -3.91
C LEU A 114 -4.95 -0.68 -5.27
N LEU A 115 -5.96 0.16 -5.45
CA LEU A 115 -6.13 0.94 -6.67
C LEU A 115 -4.99 1.93 -6.87
N CYS A 116 -4.53 2.59 -5.80
CA CYS A 116 -3.36 3.46 -5.85
C CYS A 116 -2.08 2.70 -6.23
N VAL A 117 -1.86 1.50 -5.68
CA VAL A 117 -0.73 0.62 -6.05
C VAL A 117 -0.81 0.23 -7.52
N ALA A 118 -1.99 -0.15 -8.01
CA ALA A 118 -2.20 -0.52 -9.40
C ALA A 118 -1.94 0.66 -10.35
N TYR A 119 -2.45 1.84 -10.00
CA TYR A 119 -2.24 3.06 -10.77
C TYR A 119 -0.76 3.45 -10.80
N TYR A 120 -0.11 3.48 -9.63
CA TYR A 120 1.32 3.77 -9.51
C TYR A 120 2.15 2.81 -10.36
N PHE A 121 1.85 1.51 -10.30
CA PHE A 121 2.57 0.51 -11.09
C PHE A 121 2.31 0.66 -12.60
N ALA A 122 1.09 1.00 -13.01
CA ALA A 122 0.72 1.22 -14.41
C ALA A 122 1.37 2.47 -15.00
N ILE A 123 1.34 3.58 -14.28
CA ILE A 123 1.71 4.93 -14.76
C ILE A 123 3.13 5.33 -14.32
N GLY A 124 3.63 4.80 -13.19
CA GLY A 124 4.95 5.12 -12.61
C GLY A 124 4.93 6.27 -11.60
N SER A 125 3.78 6.93 -11.40
CA SER A 125 3.64 8.04 -10.45
C SER A 125 2.20 8.14 -9.93
N LEU A 126 2.01 8.82 -8.81
CA LEU A 126 0.70 9.21 -8.28
C LEU A 126 0.55 10.73 -8.38
N PRO A 127 -0.66 11.27 -8.66
CA PRO A 127 -0.87 12.72 -8.86
C PRO A 127 -0.46 13.60 -7.67
N TRP A 128 -0.40 13.02 -6.48
CA TRP A 128 -0.07 13.72 -5.22
C TRP A 128 1.35 13.46 -4.71
N ILE A 129 2.21 12.75 -5.45
CA ILE A 129 3.54 12.35 -4.96
C ILE A 129 4.41 13.55 -4.58
N ASP A 130 4.39 14.60 -5.40
CA ASP A 130 5.17 15.82 -5.16
C ASP A 130 4.72 16.55 -3.89
N CYS A 131 3.42 16.53 -3.58
CA CYS A 131 2.88 17.09 -2.35
C CYS A 131 3.40 16.37 -1.12
N ILE A 132 3.48 15.02 -1.17
CA ILE A 132 3.98 14.20 -0.06
C ILE A 132 5.49 14.40 0.13
N GLU A 133 6.25 14.42 -0.96
CA GLU A 133 7.69 14.72 -0.90
C GLU A 133 7.97 16.11 -0.34
N GLY A 134 7.17 17.11 -0.70
CA GLY A 134 7.25 18.46 -0.14
C GLY A 134 6.99 18.49 1.37
N LEU A 135 6.02 17.71 1.87
CA LEU A 135 5.75 17.57 3.30
C LEU A 135 6.91 16.91 4.05
N HIS A 136 7.48 15.83 3.53
CA HIS A 136 8.64 15.17 4.13
C HIS A 136 9.86 16.10 4.20
N LYS A 137 10.11 16.90 3.16
CA LYS A 137 11.19 17.89 3.17
C LYS A 137 10.98 18.98 4.23
N LYS A 138 9.72 19.46 4.40
CA LYS A 138 9.36 20.44 5.43
C LYS A 138 9.50 19.87 6.85
N GLN A 139 9.02 18.66 7.09
CA GLN A 139 9.15 17.99 8.38
C GLN A 139 10.62 17.74 8.74
N LYS A 140 11.43 17.27 7.78
CA LYS A 140 12.87 17.06 8.00
C LYS A 140 13.61 18.36 8.29
N ARG A 141 13.24 19.49 7.64
CA ARG A 141 13.78 20.82 7.95
C ARG A 141 13.39 21.29 9.36
N ALA A 142 12.11 21.12 9.74
CA ALA A 142 11.65 21.48 11.08
C ALA A 142 12.36 20.65 12.16
N TYR A 143 12.53 19.35 11.95
CA TYR A 143 13.26 18.46 12.87
C TYR A 143 14.74 18.86 13.01
N ASN A 144 15.41 19.18 11.91
CA ASN A 144 16.80 19.66 11.94
C ASN A 144 16.93 21.02 12.64
N CYS A 145 15.96 21.95 12.46
CA CYS A 145 15.96 23.24 13.19
C CYS A 145 15.77 23.06 14.70
N ILE A 146 14.99 22.07 15.13
CA ILE A 146 14.80 21.76 16.56
C ILE A 146 16.09 21.18 17.15
N GLN A 147 16.79 20.30 16.43
CA GLN A 147 18.07 19.72 16.92
C GLN A 147 19.21 20.74 17.03
N VAL A 148 19.26 21.73 16.13
CA VAL A 148 20.32 22.75 16.15
C VAL A 148 20.16 23.76 17.32
N ASN A 149 18.98 23.91 17.89
CA ASN A 149 18.71 24.82 19.01
C ASN A 149 18.84 24.18 20.40
N TYR A 150 19.31 22.93 20.50
CA TYR A 150 19.54 22.21 21.76
C TYR A 150 21.04 21.99 22.09
N TYR A 151 21.96 22.74 21.40
CA TYR A 151 23.38 22.78 21.73
C TYR A 151 23.86 24.22 21.95
#